data_fb149c327dca97cd725797957581f329
#
_entry.id   fb149c327dca97cd725797957581f329
#
_cell.length_a   1.000
_cell.length_b   1.000
_cell.length_c   1.000
_cell.angle_alpha   90.00
_cell.angle_beta   90.00
_cell.angle_gamma   90.00
#
_symmetry.space_group_name_H-M   'P 1'
#
loop_
_entity.id
_entity.type
_entity.pdbx_description
1 polymer ?
#
loop_
_entity_poly.entity_id
_entity_poly.type
_entity_poly.pdbx_seq_one_letter_code
_entity_poly.pdbx_strand_id
1 'polypeptide(L)'
;MDIQAGPPQTPLQILDERLHADPSRVVLRPFHLGWHTRAGIARAERLVRDILALSEEEVAAEYDRVLHDFSERHWQTEQVFEERYKEVRATLWIDDAALTPLRKRLIGSYFCHEYTYAAAALMNPSIVPHPDQSGMAGGASRFVMSLRAVGEGHISSIAFREGIAQADGSFALWPQTSHATAVMLDPGEQLDENDNPLDGVVNVHRHEETSLSNTVIFPITEQQRNGLEDLRLVRFDHGDGNYEWIGTYTAWSGHSIRSELLRTRDFRSFELEPIAGAAGRNKGMALFPEKIGGTYCMAGRQDGKNLFLIHSDRLDTWDSEGELLMEPKYPWEFLQIGNCGSPIKTDAGWLLFTHGVGAMRKYALGCALLDLADPSKVIGRTARPVLTAVDADRSGYVPNVVYTCGVLRVGERLLIPYGISDSAVGFATATIAEILALME
;
A
#
# COMPACT_ATOMS: atom_id res chain seq x y z
N MET A 1 45.42 18.36 -3.13
CA MET A 1 44.69 18.20 -1.88
C MET A 1 43.73 17.04 -2.10
N ASP A 2 44.20 15.86 -1.74
CA ASP A 2 43.40 14.64 -1.83
C ASP A 2 42.39 14.61 -0.68
N ILE A 3 41.14 14.94 -0.99
CA ILE A 3 40.05 14.65 -0.08
C ILE A 3 39.56 13.23 -0.43
N GLN A 4 40.28 12.24 0.09
CA GLN A 4 39.66 10.92 0.27
C GLN A 4 38.59 11.02 1.36
N ALA A 5 37.41 11.48 1.00
CA ALA A 5 36.24 11.25 1.80
C ALA A 5 35.94 9.75 1.68
N GLY A 6 36.21 9.00 2.73
CA GLY A 6 35.73 7.64 2.86
C GLY A 6 34.21 7.57 2.60
N PRO A 7 33.66 6.40 2.24
CA PRO A 7 32.22 6.27 2.02
C PRO A 7 31.50 6.86 3.23
N PRO A 8 30.45 7.68 3.03
CA PRO A 8 29.70 8.26 4.13
C PRO A 8 29.20 7.10 5.02
N GLN A 9 29.67 7.06 6.27
CA GLN A 9 29.16 6.10 7.24
C GLN A 9 27.69 6.47 7.43
N THR A 10 26.79 5.62 6.91
CA THR A 10 25.38 5.73 7.24
C THR A 10 25.22 5.41 8.72
N PRO A 11 24.51 6.24 9.49
CA PRO A 11 24.26 5.96 10.92
C PRO A 11 23.32 4.77 11.10
N LEU A 12 22.67 4.34 10.03
CA LEU A 12 21.73 3.22 10.06
C LEU A 12 22.49 1.90 9.95
N GLN A 13 22.14 0.97 10.83
CA GLN A 13 22.52 -0.43 10.68
C GLN A 13 21.61 -1.05 9.62
N ILE A 14 22.19 -1.39 8.45
CA ILE A 14 21.48 -2.10 7.39
C ILE A 14 21.35 -3.57 7.80
N LEU A 15 20.14 -4.12 7.64
CA LEU A 15 19.83 -5.52 7.91
C LEU A 15 19.89 -6.33 6.61
N ASP A 16 20.16 -7.63 6.72
CA ASP A 16 20.35 -8.50 5.54
C ASP A 16 19.04 -8.90 4.85
N GLU A 17 17.92 -8.84 5.59
CA GLU A 17 16.61 -9.22 5.07
C GLU A 17 16.20 -8.35 3.89
N ARG A 18 15.66 -8.99 2.85
CA ARG A 18 15.14 -8.34 1.64
C ARG A 18 13.82 -8.96 1.22
N LEU A 19 12.89 -8.11 0.75
CA LEU A 19 11.68 -8.55 0.08
C LEU A 19 11.77 -8.20 -1.39
N HIS A 20 11.53 -9.16 -2.24
CA HIS A 20 11.55 -9.00 -3.69
C HIS A 20 10.16 -9.21 -4.28
N ALA A 21 9.96 -8.70 -5.48
CA ALA A 21 8.87 -9.11 -6.33
C ALA A 21 8.90 -10.63 -6.51
N ASP A 22 7.72 -11.25 -6.49
CA ASP A 22 7.58 -12.70 -6.62
C ASP A 22 6.47 -13.02 -7.63
N PRO A 23 6.82 -13.32 -8.89
CA PRO A 23 5.85 -13.65 -9.93
C PRO A 23 5.05 -14.92 -9.66
N SER A 24 5.51 -15.80 -8.75
CA SER A 24 4.78 -17.01 -8.38
C SER A 24 3.56 -16.72 -7.51
N ARG A 25 3.48 -15.52 -6.94
CA ARG A 25 2.36 -15.11 -6.10
C ARG A 25 1.21 -14.58 -6.94
N VAL A 26 0.13 -15.33 -6.93
CA VAL A 26 -1.04 -15.06 -7.78
C VAL A 26 -2.32 -14.89 -6.95
N VAL A 27 -3.29 -14.25 -7.57
CA VAL A 27 -4.65 -14.09 -7.05
C VAL A 27 -5.66 -14.39 -8.16
N LEU A 28 -6.78 -15.01 -7.84
CA LEU A 28 -7.88 -15.19 -8.80
C LEU A 28 -8.59 -13.86 -9.03
N ARG A 29 -8.67 -13.44 -10.28
CA ARG A 29 -9.34 -12.20 -10.69
C ARG A 29 -10.36 -12.43 -11.79
N PRO A 30 -11.33 -11.50 -11.94
CA PRO A 30 -12.24 -11.47 -13.07
C PRO A 30 -11.51 -11.37 -14.41
N PHE A 31 -11.99 -12.10 -15.41
CA PHE A 31 -11.56 -11.99 -16.80
C PHE A 31 -12.76 -11.68 -17.69
N HIS A 32 -12.97 -10.40 -17.96
CA HIS A 32 -14.23 -9.90 -18.55
C HIS A 32 -14.29 -10.00 -20.08
N LEU A 33 -13.25 -10.49 -20.78
CA LEU A 33 -13.21 -10.57 -22.25
C LEU A 33 -13.55 -9.25 -22.97
N GLY A 34 -13.45 -8.10 -22.28
CA GLY A 34 -13.80 -6.78 -22.83
C GLY A 34 -15.31 -6.59 -23.06
N TRP A 35 -16.17 -7.17 -22.24
CA TRP A 35 -17.64 -7.11 -22.35
C TRP A 35 -18.27 -5.71 -22.21
N HIS A 36 -17.49 -4.69 -21.83
CA HIS A 36 -17.86 -3.27 -21.96
C HIS A 36 -17.92 -2.80 -23.43
N THR A 37 -17.55 -3.64 -24.40
CA THR A 37 -17.66 -3.38 -25.83
C THR A 37 -18.60 -4.37 -26.52
N ARG A 38 -19.25 -3.98 -27.63
CA ARG A 38 -20.09 -4.89 -28.42
C ARG A 38 -19.31 -6.14 -28.89
N ALA A 39 -18.06 -5.98 -29.27
CA ALA A 39 -17.22 -7.10 -29.72
C ALA A 39 -16.88 -8.06 -28.58
N GLY A 40 -16.63 -7.53 -27.38
CA GLY A 40 -16.38 -8.31 -26.17
C GLY A 40 -17.62 -9.07 -25.71
N ILE A 41 -18.80 -8.42 -25.68
CA ILE A 41 -20.08 -9.10 -25.40
C ILE A 41 -20.28 -10.27 -26.37
N ALA A 42 -20.17 -10.03 -27.68
CA ALA A 42 -20.34 -11.08 -28.69
C ALA A 42 -19.33 -12.23 -28.54
N ARG A 43 -18.11 -11.94 -28.04
CA ARG A 43 -17.11 -12.97 -27.72
C ARG A 43 -17.51 -13.78 -26.49
N ALA A 44 -17.95 -13.12 -25.45
CA ALA A 44 -18.41 -13.76 -24.20
C ALA A 44 -19.65 -14.64 -24.46
N GLU A 45 -20.63 -14.14 -25.24
CA GLU A 45 -21.82 -14.92 -25.63
C GLU A 45 -21.45 -16.18 -26.44
N ARG A 46 -20.47 -16.08 -27.35
CA ARG A 46 -19.99 -17.26 -28.10
C ARG A 46 -19.37 -18.28 -27.17
N LEU A 47 -18.47 -17.85 -26.25
CA LEU A 47 -17.84 -18.72 -25.28
C LEU A 47 -18.89 -19.45 -24.42
N VAL A 48 -19.86 -18.73 -23.87
CA VAL A 48 -20.95 -19.34 -23.09
C VAL A 48 -21.72 -20.36 -23.93
N ARG A 49 -22.05 -20.03 -25.19
CA ARG A 49 -22.77 -20.94 -26.10
C ARG A 49 -21.95 -22.21 -26.37
N ASP A 50 -20.65 -22.09 -26.57
CA ASP A 50 -19.77 -23.25 -26.78
C ASP A 50 -19.75 -24.18 -25.55
N ILE A 51 -19.73 -23.60 -24.32
CA ILE A 51 -19.82 -24.39 -23.07
C ILE A 51 -21.22 -25.00 -22.91
N LEU A 52 -22.26 -24.30 -23.30
CA LEU A 52 -23.64 -24.82 -23.23
C LEU A 52 -23.87 -25.98 -24.21
N ALA A 53 -23.11 -26.07 -25.29
CA ALA A 53 -23.18 -27.16 -26.27
C ALA A 53 -22.49 -28.48 -25.82
N LEU A 54 -21.66 -28.42 -24.77
CA LEU A 54 -21.02 -29.64 -24.22
C LEU A 54 -22.07 -30.58 -23.60
N SER A 55 -21.82 -31.87 -23.66
CA SER A 55 -22.57 -32.85 -22.85
C SER A 55 -22.21 -32.74 -21.37
N GLU A 56 -23.04 -33.29 -20.48
CA GLU A 56 -22.72 -33.27 -19.04
C GLU A 56 -21.44 -34.06 -18.70
N GLU A 57 -21.11 -35.10 -19.49
CA GLU A 57 -19.87 -35.87 -19.36
C GLU A 57 -18.66 -35.03 -19.75
N GLU A 58 -18.73 -34.26 -20.82
CA GLU A 58 -17.67 -33.33 -21.26
C GLU A 58 -17.51 -32.19 -20.27
N VAL A 59 -18.60 -31.65 -19.71
CA VAL A 59 -18.56 -30.61 -18.64
C VAL A 59 -17.83 -31.14 -17.41
N ALA A 60 -18.15 -32.37 -16.96
CA ALA A 60 -17.49 -32.98 -15.81
C ALA A 60 -15.99 -33.17 -16.04
N ALA A 61 -15.61 -33.71 -17.19
CA ALA A 61 -14.22 -33.97 -17.55
C ALA A 61 -13.39 -32.69 -17.66
N GLU A 62 -13.99 -31.61 -18.19
CA GLU A 62 -13.31 -30.30 -18.30
C GLU A 62 -13.18 -29.64 -16.94
N TYR A 63 -14.24 -29.67 -16.12
CA TYR A 63 -14.22 -29.09 -14.78
C TYR A 63 -13.21 -29.79 -13.86
N ASP A 64 -13.11 -31.13 -13.95
CA ASP A 64 -12.12 -31.90 -13.19
C ASP A 64 -10.68 -31.50 -13.58
N ARG A 65 -10.42 -31.23 -14.86
CA ARG A 65 -9.12 -30.70 -15.31
C ARG A 65 -8.83 -29.32 -14.70
N VAL A 66 -9.80 -28.42 -14.75
CA VAL A 66 -9.65 -27.07 -14.16
C VAL A 66 -9.36 -27.18 -12.67
N LEU A 67 -10.08 -28.01 -11.93
CA LEU A 67 -9.82 -28.20 -10.50
C LEU A 67 -8.45 -28.83 -10.25
N HIS A 68 -8.05 -29.83 -11.04
CA HIS A 68 -6.73 -30.45 -10.91
C HIS A 68 -5.60 -29.41 -11.06
N ASP A 69 -5.72 -28.51 -12.02
CA ASP A 69 -4.67 -27.53 -12.34
C ASP A 69 -4.61 -26.36 -11.33
N PHE A 70 -5.74 -25.99 -10.72
CA PHE A 70 -5.84 -24.73 -9.96
C PHE A 70 -6.25 -24.89 -8.48
N SER A 71 -6.88 -25.97 -8.04
CA SER A 71 -7.39 -26.09 -6.65
C SER A 71 -6.29 -26.13 -5.59
N GLU A 72 -5.10 -26.64 -5.90
CA GLU A 72 -3.96 -26.62 -4.97
C GLU A 72 -3.34 -25.22 -4.82
N ARG A 73 -3.61 -24.34 -5.78
CA ARG A 73 -3.07 -22.98 -5.80
C ARG A 73 -4.00 -21.94 -5.19
N HIS A 74 -5.29 -22.26 -5.03
CA HIS A 74 -6.32 -21.33 -4.53
C HIS A 74 -7.34 -22.08 -3.67
N TRP A 75 -7.45 -21.74 -2.41
CA TRP A 75 -8.35 -22.42 -1.46
C TRP A 75 -9.84 -22.19 -1.74
N GLN A 76 -10.20 -21.10 -2.43
CA GLN A 76 -11.59 -20.67 -2.68
C GLN A 76 -12.03 -20.86 -4.15
N THR A 77 -11.36 -21.70 -4.93
CA THR A 77 -11.55 -21.83 -6.38
C THR A 77 -13.02 -22.00 -6.77
N GLU A 78 -13.74 -22.95 -6.16
CA GLU A 78 -15.13 -23.24 -6.50
C GLU A 78 -16.09 -22.08 -6.15
N GLN A 79 -15.86 -21.44 -5.01
CA GLN A 79 -16.66 -20.29 -4.59
C GLN A 79 -16.49 -19.11 -5.55
N VAL A 80 -15.25 -18.83 -5.94
CA VAL A 80 -14.94 -17.76 -6.92
C VAL A 80 -15.61 -18.04 -8.26
N PHE A 81 -15.60 -19.29 -8.72
CA PHE A 81 -16.27 -19.67 -9.98
C PHE A 81 -17.78 -19.49 -9.90
N GLU A 82 -18.42 -19.81 -8.75
CA GLU A 82 -19.85 -19.59 -8.55
C GLU A 82 -20.22 -18.10 -8.55
N GLU A 83 -19.43 -17.27 -7.85
CA GLU A 83 -19.64 -15.83 -7.80
C GLU A 83 -19.46 -15.22 -9.19
N ARG A 84 -18.40 -15.61 -9.89
CA ARG A 84 -18.16 -15.19 -11.26
C ARG A 84 -19.28 -15.56 -12.22
N TYR A 85 -19.82 -16.78 -12.08
CA TYR A 85 -20.99 -17.19 -12.87
C TYR A 85 -22.19 -16.27 -12.65
N LYS A 86 -22.46 -15.84 -11.41
CA LYS A 86 -23.59 -14.93 -11.11
C LYS A 86 -23.44 -13.60 -11.86
N GLU A 87 -22.25 -13.03 -11.92
CA GLU A 87 -21.97 -11.81 -12.68
C GLU A 87 -22.11 -12.02 -14.19
N VAL A 88 -21.53 -13.10 -14.73
CA VAL A 88 -21.64 -13.47 -16.15
C VAL A 88 -23.10 -13.64 -16.54
N ARG A 89 -23.88 -14.34 -15.71
CA ARG A 89 -25.32 -14.54 -15.92
C ARG A 89 -26.07 -13.22 -15.98
N ALA A 90 -25.80 -12.32 -15.05
CA ALA A 90 -26.45 -11.00 -15.00
C ALA A 90 -26.10 -10.15 -16.22
N THR A 91 -24.82 -10.14 -16.62
CA THR A 91 -24.32 -9.34 -17.77
C THR A 91 -24.82 -9.87 -19.11
N LEU A 92 -24.82 -11.19 -19.31
CA LEU A 92 -25.17 -11.83 -20.59
C LEU A 92 -26.62 -12.36 -20.64
N TRP A 93 -27.43 -12.12 -19.59
CA TRP A 93 -28.86 -12.52 -19.51
C TRP A 93 -29.08 -14.02 -19.74
N ILE A 94 -28.22 -14.87 -19.15
CA ILE A 94 -28.29 -16.33 -19.33
C ILE A 94 -29.53 -16.89 -18.64
N ASP A 95 -30.38 -17.62 -19.37
CA ASP A 95 -31.41 -18.45 -18.78
C ASP A 95 -30.77 -19.70 -18.16
N ASP A 96 -30.75 -19.77 -16.84
CA ASP A 96 -30.05 -20.80 -16.08
C ASP A 96 -30.95 -21.82 -15.40
N ALA A 97 -32.27 -21.81 -15.67
CA ALA A 97 -33.24 -22.68 -15.02
C ALA A 97 -32.95 -24.17 -15.21
N ALA A 98 -32.35 -24.54 -16.36
CA ALA A 98 -32.00 -25.91 -16.70
C ALA A 98 -30.50 -26.25 -16.52
N LEU A 99 -29.66 -25.30 -16.04
CA LEU A 99 -28.21 -25.49 -15.93
C LEU A 99 -27.86 -26.20 -14.62
N THR A 100 -27.01 -27.25 -14.73
CA THR A 100 -26.45 -27.93 -13.57
C THR A 100 -25.50 -27.02 -12.79
N PRO A 101 -25.32 -27.21 -11.47
CA PRO A 101 -24.33 -26.46 -10.69
C PRO A 101 -22.92 -26.57 -11.28
N LEU A 102 -22.55 -27.76 -11.77
CA LEU A 102 -21.23 -28.01 -12.36
C LEU A 102 -21.00 -27.18 -13.62
N ARG A 103 -22.00 -27.10 -14.53
CA ARG A 103 -21.94 -26.27 -15.72
C ARG A 103 -21.84 -24.78 -15.39
N LYS A 104 -22.56 -24.33 -14.37
CA LYS A 104 -22.47 -22.95 -13.87
C LYS A 104 -21.05 -22.61 -13.41
N ARG A 105 -20.41 -23.49 -12.62
CA ARG A 105 -19.02 -23.32 -12.17
C ARG A 105 -18.04 -23.36 -13.34
N LEU A 106 -18.25 -24.26 -14.30
CA LEU A 106 -17.40 -24.32 -15.50
C LEU A 106 -17.50 -23.01 -16.30
N ILE A 107 -18.69 -22.45 -16.51
CA ILE A 107 -18.85 -21.13 -17.14
C ILE A 107 -18.06 -20.09 -16.33
N GLY A 108 -18.24 -20.03 -15.02
CA GLY A 108 -17.54 -19.09 -14.15
C GLY A 108 -16.02 -19.18 -14.25
N SER A 109 -15.44 -20.40 -14.37
CA SER A 109 -14.01 -20.60 -14.48
C SER A 109 -13.40 -19.95 -15.73
N TYR A 110 -14.11 -19.96 -16.84
CA TYR A 110 -13.66 -19.32 -18.10
C TYR A 110 -13.66 -17.78 -18.05
N PHE A 111 -14.28 -17.20 -17.04
CA PHE A 111 -14.26 -15.76 -16.76
C PHE A 111 -13.41 -15.39 -15.55
N CYS A 112 -12.50 -16.28 -15.17
CA CYS A 112 -11.45 -16.05 -14.18
C CYS A 112 -10.08 -16.19 -14.82
N HIS A 113 -9.07 -15.59 -14.21
CA HIS A 113 -7.67 -15.83 -14.49
C HIS A 113 -6.81 -15.67 -13.25
N GLU A 114 -5.65 -16.30 -13.22
CA GLU A 114 -4.62 -15.96 -12.26
C GLU A 114 -3.96 -14.64 -12.66
N TYR A 115 -3.82 -13.75 -11.71
CA TYR A 115 -3.16 -12.46 -11.87
C TYR A 115 -1.99 -12.38 -10.91
N THR A 116 -0.79 -12.10 -11.40
CA THR A 116 0.39 -11.92 -10.57
C THR A 116 0.49 -10.47 -10.10
N TYR A 117 0.19 -10.22 -8.82
CA TYR A 117 0.07 -8.88 -8.26
C TYR A 117 1.40 -8.24 -7.87
N ALA A 118 2.48 -9.02 -7.77
CA ALA A 118 3.82 -8.56 -7.40
C ALA A 118 4.87 -9.04 -8.42
N ALA A 119 4.53 -9.00 -9.71
CA ALA A 119 5.40 -9.49 -10.78
C ALA A 119 6.59 -8.59 -11.08
N ALA A 120 6.38 -7.27 -11.06
CA ALA A 120 7.37 -6.30 -11.52
C ALA A 120 8.16 -5.68 -10.36
N ALA A 121 7.50 -5.36 -9.24
CA ALA A 121 8.14 -4.69 -8.11
C ALA A 121 7.37 -4.87 -6.81
N LEU A 122 8.11 -4.73 -5.71
CA LEU A 122 7.58 -4.60 -4.36
C LEU A 122 8.35 -3.48 -3.67
N MET A 123 7.66 -2.39 -3.27
CA MET A 123 8.34 -1.15 -2.86
C MET A 123 7.53 -0.33 -1.86
N ASN A 124 8.08 0.82 -1.46
CA ASN A 124 7.45 1.89 -0.70
C ASN A 124 6.71 1.40 0.55
N PRO A 125 7.42 0.69 1.46
CA PRO A 125 6.84 0.12 2.66
C PRO A 125 6.38 1.19 3.65
N SER A 126 5.24 0.94 4.33
CA SER A 126 4.82 1.65 5.53
C SER A 126 4.55 0.65 6.65
N ILE A 127 4.97 0.94 7.87
CA ILE A 127 4.92 -0.01 8.98
C ILE A 127 4.30 0.63 10.21
N VAL A 128 3.38 -0.09 10.87
CA VAL A 128 2.66 0.34 12.07
C VAL A 128 2.52 -0.79 13.07
N PRO A 129 2.28 -0.50 14.38
CA PRO A 129 1.95 -1.55 15.33
C PRO A 129 0.68 -2.31 14.91
N HIS A 130 0.69 -3.64 15.06
CA HIS A 130 -0.49 -4.47 14.82
C HIS A 130 -1.57 -4.20 15.90
N PRO A 131 -2.89 -4.27 15.59
CA PRO A 131 -3.95 -4.09 16.58
C PRO A 131 -3.87 -5.07 17.76
N ASP A 132 -3.52 -6.31 17.48
CA ASP A 132 -3.34 -7.33 18.52
C ASP A 132 -1.87 -7.42 18.94
N GLN A 133 -1.58 -6.98 20.16
CA GLN A 133 -0.27 -7.07 20.82
C GLN A 133 -0.27 -8.14 21.92
N SER A 134 -1.30 -8.99 21.99
CA SER A 134 -1.39 -10.05 23.02
C SER A 134 -0.24 -11.04 22.91
N GLY A 135 0.25 -11.50 24.03
CA GLY A 135 1.34 -12.48 24.09
C GLY A 135 2.73 -11.94 23.69
N MET A 136 2.90 -10.63 23.48
CA MET A 136 4.22 -10.06 23.21
C MET A 136 5.04 -9.99 24.50
N ALA A 137 6.30 -10.43 24.42
CA ALA A 137 7.26 -10.23 25.51
C ALA A 137 7.58 -8.74 25.69
N GLY A 138 8.02 -8.33 26.88
CA GLY A 138 8.38 -6.94 27.11
C GLY A 138 9.43 -6.44 26.13
N GLY A 139 9.13 -5.34 25.47
CA GLY A 139 9.99 -4.74 24.45
C GLY A 139 9.84 -5.28 23.03
N ALA A 140 8.96 -6.26 22.78
CA ALA A 140 8.60 -6.69 21.44
C ALA A 140 7.32 -6.00 20.96
N SER A 141 7.18 -5.81 19.66
CA SER A 141 5.98 -5.29 19.02
C SER A 141 5.62 -6.10 17.79
N ARG A 142 4.40 -6.62 17.73
CA ARG A 142 3.84 -7.15 16.49
C ARG A 142 3.50 -5.99 15.56
N PHE A 143 3.76 -6.14 14.27
CA PHE A 143 3.54 -5.07 13.30
C PHE A 143 2.77 -5.53 12.06
N VAL A 144 2.16 -4.57 11.41
CA VAL A 144 1.65 -4.64 10.03
C VAL A 144 2.50 -3.72 9.16
N MET A 145 2.94 -4.23 8.02
CA MET A 145 3.62 -3.46 7.00
C MET A 145 2.82 -3.51 5.71
N SER A 146 2.46 -2.36 5.15
CA SER A 146 1.90 -2.25 3.80
C SER A 146 3.00 -2.06 2.79
N LEU A 147 2.76 -2.51 1.57
CA LEU A 147 3.71 -2.51 0.45
C LEU A 147 2.96 -2.11 -0.82
N ARG A 148 3.58 -1.31 -1.66
CA ARG A 148 3.14 -1.13 -3.03
C ARG A 148 3.63 -2.31 -3.85
N ALA A 149 2.71 -3.12 -4.34
CA ALA A 149 3.01 -4.24 -5.22
C ALA A 149 2.63 -3.86 -6.66
N VAL A 150 3.54 -4.06 -7.60
CA VAL A 150 3.32 -3.77 -9.03
C VAL A 150 3.20 -5.09 -9.78
N GLY A 151 2.01 -5.35 -10.29
CA GLY A 151 1.67 -6.59 -10.96
C GLY A 151 1.70 -6.49 -12.47
N GLU A 152 1.05 -7.47 -13.10
CA GLU A 152 0.80 -7.52 -14.54
C GLU A 152 0.14 -6.22 -15.02
N GLY A 153 0.56 -5.72 -16.18
CA GLY A 153 0.06 -4.45 -16.73
C GLY A 153 0.52 -3.19 -15.97
N HIS A 154 1.49 -3.32 -15.05
CA HIS A 154 2.00 -2.23 -14.21
C HIS A 154 0.95 -1.59 -13.28
N ILE A 155 -0.09 -2.34 -12.92
CA ILE A 155 -1.10 -1.89 -11.97
C ILE A 155 -0.55 -2.04 -10.56
N SER A 156 -0.59 -0.95 -9.78
CA SER A 156 -0.19 -0.95 -8.38
C SER A 156 -1.35 -1.35 -7.48
N SER A 157 -1.06 -2.19 -6.50
CA SER A 157 -1.97 -2.63 -5.44
C SER A 157 -1.32 -2.50 -4.07
N ILE A 158 -2.11 -2.54 -3.00
CA ILE A 158 -1.62 -2.56 -1.62
C ILE A 158 -1.58 -4.01 -1.16
N ALA A 159 -0.38 -4.50 -0.84
CA ALA A 159 -0.15 -5.79 -0.21
C ALA A 159 0.30 -5.59 1.24
N PHE A 160 0.18 -6.62 2.07
CA PHE A 160 0.54 -6.55 3.48
C PHE A 160 1.55 -7.63 3.88
N ARG A 161 2.30 -7.35 4.93
CA ARG A 161 3.15 -8.29 5.66
C ARG A 161 2.97 -8.07 7.16
N GLU A 162 3.01 -9.15 7.89
CA GLU A 162 3.00 -9.13 9.35
C GLU A 162 4.33 -9.66 9.88
N GLY A 163 4.66 -9.28 11.10
CA GLY A 163 5.88 -9.74 11.75
C GLY A 163 5.99 -9.24 13.19
N ILE A 164 7.12 -9.52 13.79
CA ILE A 164 7.47 -9.09 15.15
C ILE A 164 8.81 -8.37 15.09
N ALA A 165 8.90 -7.22 15.74
CA ALA A 165 10.12 -6.46 15.94
C ALA A 165 10.48 -6.46 17.43
N GLN A 166 11.78 -6.55 17.73
CA GLN A 166 12.32 -6.60 19.08
C GLN A 166 13.01 -5.29 19.45
N ALA A 167 13.13 -5.02 20.74
CA ALA A 167 13.82 -3.82 21.24
C ALA A 167 15.33 -3.81 20.94
N ASP A 168 15.93 -4.95 20.60
CA ASP A 168 17.34 -5.05 20.18
C ASP A 168 17.55 -4.68 18.70
N GLY A 169 16.46 -4.46 17.95
CA GLY A 169 16.47 -4.13 16.52
C GLY A 169 16.34 -5.32 15.59
N SER A 170 16.29 -6.55 16.12
CA SER A 170 15.97 -7.74 15.34
C SER A 170 14.47 -7.78 15.00
N PHE A 171 14.12 -8.44 13.90
CA PHE A 171 12.72 -8.66 13.53
C PHE A 171 12.57 -9.97 12.76
N ALA A 172 11.34 -10.45 12.69
CA ALA A 172 10.97 -11.61 11.90
C ALA A 172 9.65 -11.34 11.16
N LEU A 173 9.60 -11.71 9.88
CA LEU A 173 8.39 -11.69 9.08
C LEU A 173 7.67 -13.04 9.19
N TRP A 174 6.35 -13.00 9.21
CA TRP A 174 5.56 -14.22 9.16
C TRP A 174 5.59 -14.85 7.78
N PRO A 175 5.52 -16.19 7.71
CA PRO A 175 5.44 -16.91 6.45
C PRO A 175 4.25 -16.45 5.61
N GLN A 176 4.41 -16.48 4.30
CA GLN A 176 3.35 -16.27 3.33
C GLN A 176 3.11 -17.54 2.52
N THR A 177 1.87 -17.71 2.04
CA THR A 177 1.55 -18.74 1.04
C THR A 177 1.89 -18.22 -0.36
N SER A 178 1.94 -19.12 -1.35
CA SER A 178 2.18 -18.77 -2.75
C SER A 178 1.01 -18.02 -3.39
N HIS A 179 -0.19 -18.13 -2.83
CA HIS A 179 -1.40 -17.46 -3.32
C HIS A 179 -1.83 -16.33 -2.38
N ALA A 180 -2.57 -15.37 -2.91
CA ALA A 180 -3.18 -14.29 -2.17
C ALA A 180 -4.66 -14.18 -2.51
N THR A 181 -5.37 -13.42 -1.69
CA THR A 181 -6.81 -13.20 -1.85
C THR A 181 -7.06 -11.68 -1.95
N ALA A 182 -7.82 -11.27 -2.94
CA ALA A 182 -8.31 -9.90 -3.01
C ALA A 182 -9.31 -9.63 -1.89
N VAL A 183 -9.36 -8.40 -1.39
CA VAL A 183 -10.48 -7.96 -0.56
C VAL A 183 -11.79 -8.00 -1.35
N MET A 184 -12.89 -8.14 -0.66
CA MET A 184 -14.24 -8.18 -1.22
C MET A 184 -14.99 -6.90 -0.85
N LEU A 185 -15.84 -6.42 -1.74
CA LEU A 185 -16.79 -5.35 -1.43
C LEU A 185 -17.74 -5.81 -0.31
N ASP A 186 -18.09 -4.89 0.58
CA ASP A 186 -19.06 -5.19 1.63
C ASP A 186 -20.46 -5.47 1.03
N PRO A 187 -21.23 -6.36 1.64
CA PRO A 187 -22.60 -6.62 1.18
C PRO A 187 -23.44 -5.34 1.21
N GLY A 188 -23.97 -4.96 0.05
CA GLY A 188 -24.81 -3.77 -0.09
C GLY A 188 -24.06 -2.53 -0.62
N GLU A 189 -22.73 -2.59 -0.77
CA GLU A 189 -22.00 -1.55 -1.53
C GLU A 189 -22.57 -1.42 -2.93
N GLN A 190 -22.83 -0.18 -3.33
CA GLN A 190 -23.38 0.13 -4.64
C GLN A 190 -22.40 1.00 -5.41
N LEU A 191 -22.02 0.52 -6.57
CA LEU A 191 -21.19 1.24 -7.52
C LEU A 191 -22.07 1.72 -8.68
N ASP A 192 -21.72 2.87 -9.26
CA ASP A 192 -22.33 3.36 -10.49
C ASP A 192 -21.82 2.57 -11.72
N GLU A 193 -22.28 2.95 -12.92
CA GLU A 193 -21.89 2.33 -14.20
C GLU A 193 -20.39 2.51 -14.55
N ASN A 194 -19.66 3.34 -13.79
CA ASN A 194 -18.24 3.60 -13.93
C ASN A 194 -17.43 3.07 -12.73
N ASP A 195 -17.98 2.14 -11.96
CA ASP A 195 -17.36 1.56 -10.77
C ASP A 195 -17.00 2.59 -9.67
N ASN A 196 -17.76 3.69 -9.55
CA ASN A 196 -17.60 4.61 -8.43
C ASN A 196 -18.65 4.37 -7.34
N PRO A 197 -18.29 4.51 -6.08
CA PRO A 197 -19.23 4.38 -4.98
C PRO A 197 -20.27 5.53 -5.01
N LEU A 198 -21.54 5.19 -4.79
CA LEU A 198 -22.63 6.19 -4.85
C LEU A 198 -22.55 7.24 -3.73
N ASP A 199 -21.99 6.88 -2.59
CA ASP A 199 -21.79 7.77 -1.43
C ASP A 199 -20.36 8.34 -1.32
N GLY A 200 -19.48 8.02 -2.26
CA GLY A 200 -18.09 8.48 -2.28
C GLY A 200 -17.12 7.63 -1.45
N VAL A 201 -17.61 6.67 -0.68
CA VAL A 201 -16.83 5.77 0.17
C VAL A 201 -16.95 4.33 -0.32
N VAL A 202 -15.86 3.58 -0.28
CA VAL A 202 -15.84 2.14 -0.59
C VAL A 202 -15.52 1.36 0.67
N ASN A 203 -16.42 0.47 1.07
CA ASN A 203 -16.19 -0.46 2.17
C ASN A 203 -15.84 -1.84 1.62
N VAL A 204 -14.73 -2.37 2.11
CA VAL A 204 -14.23 -3.69 1.71
C VAL A 204 -13.79 -4.47 2.94
N HIS A 205 -13.83 -5.78 2.82
CA HIS A 205 -13.37 -6.66 3.89
C HIS A 205 -12.45 -7.76 3.36
N ARG A 206 -11.58 -8.21 4.25
CA ARG A 206 -10.73 -9.38 4.06
C ARG A 206 -11.54 -10.64 4.34
N HIS A 207 -11.37 -11.67 3.52
CA HIS A 207 -11.97 -12.97 3.78
C HIS A 207 -11.50 -13.54 5.14
N GLU A 208 -12.42 -14.11 5.91
CA GLU A 208 -12.14 -14.58 7.28
C GLU A 208 -11.01 -15.62 7.38
N GLU A 209 -10.92 -16.50 6.38
CA GLU A 209 -9.90 -17.57 6.33
C GLU A 209 -8.55 -17.12 5.78
N THR A 210 -8.42 -15.86 5.33
CA THR A 210 -7.18 -15.33 4.78
C THR A 210 -6.40 -14.55 5.83
N SER A 211 -5.09 -14.82 5.97
CA SER A 211 -4.23 -13.97 6.78
C SER A 211 -4.03 -12.60 6.13
N LEU A 212 -3.72 -11.58 6.92
CA LEU A 212 -3.44 -10.25 6.39
C LEU A 212 -2.24 -10.27 5.43
N SER A 213 -1.21 -11.07 5.72
CA SER A 213 -0.02 -11.21 4.86
C SER A 213 -0.31 -11.83 3.49
N ASN A 214 -1.49 -12.40 3.28
CA ASN A 214 -1.97 -12.94 2.02
C ASN A 214 -3.12 -12.13 1.42
N THR A 215 -3.38 -10.94 1.93
CA THR A 215 -4.45 -10.04 1.48
C THR A 215 -3.90 -8.96 0.56
N VAL A 216 -4.63 -8.66 -0.51
CA VAL A 216 -4.30 -7.59 -1.46
C VAL A 216 -5.52 -6.70 -1.69
N ILE A 217 -5.33 -5.39 -1.60
CA ILE A 217 -6.32 -4.40 -2.00
C ILE A 217 -5.95 -3.93 -3.41
N PHE A 218 -6.80 -4.27 -4.37
CA PHE A 218 -6.69 -3.82 -5.75
C PHE A 218 -7.46 -2.51 -5.98
N PRO A 219 -7.18 -1.81 -7.09
CA PRO A 219 -8.05 -0.75 -7.59
C PRO A 219 -9.50 -1.22 -7.71
N ILE A 220 -10.44 -0.42 -7.22
CA ILE A 220 -11.88 -0.71 -7.21
C ILE A 220 -12.62 0.34 -8.02
N THR A 221 -12.27 1.63 -7.86
CA THR A 221 -12.94 2.75 -8.53
C THR A 221 -12.23 3.15 -9.81
N GLU A 222 -12.93 3.86 -10.70
CA GLU A 222 -12.34 4.41 -11.93
C GLU A 222 -11.14 5.33 -11.64
N GLN A 223 -11.18 6.09 -10.53
CA GLN A 223 -10.04 6.94 -10.12
C GLN A 223 -8.81 6.12 -9.74
N GLN A 224 -8.99 4.90 -9.29
CA GLN A 224 -7.93 4.00 -8.84
C GLN A 224 -7.42 3.06 -9.94
N ARG A 225 -8.07 2.99 -11.10
CA ARG A 225 -7.93 1.91 -12.10
C ARG A 225 -6.49 1.59 -12.54
N ASN A 226 -5.58 2.56 -12.48
CA ASN A 226 -4.17 2.38 -12.81
C ASN A 226 -3.27 2.15 -11.60
N GLY A 227 -3.82 2.25 -10.39
CA GLY A 227 -3.09 1.83 -9.19
C GLY A 227 -3.42 2.62 -7.92
N LEU A 228 -3.14 1.94 -6.81
CA LEU A 228 -3.06 2.46 -5.46
C LEU A 228 -1.59 2.57 -5.10
N GLU A 229 -1.10 3.79 -4.82
CA GLU A 229 0.33 4.05 -4.64
C GLU A 229 0.64 4.55 -3.24
N ASP A 230 1.75 4.07 -2.68
CA ASP A 230 2.48 4.69 -1.56
C ASP A 230 1.64 4.93 -0.31
N LEU A 231 0.94 3.91 0.19
CA LEU A 231 0.14 3.99 1.41
C LEU A 231 1.04 4.37 2.60
N ARG A 232 0.68 5.45 3.31
CA ARG A 232 1.35 5.97 4.51
C ARG A 232 0.45 5.77 5.71
N LEU A 233 0.62 4.63 6.37
CA LEU A 233 -0.16 4.26 7.56
C LEU A 233 0.36 4.97 8.81
N VAL A 234 -0.58 5.29 9.69
CA VAL A 234 -0.33 5.71 11.07
C VAL A 234 -1.36 5.06 11.99
N ARG A 235 -0.95 4.66 13.20
CA ARG A 235 -1.88 4.38 14.28
C ARG A 235 -2.27 5.72 14.91
N PHE A 236 -3.47 6.17 14.60
CA PHE A 236 -4.01 7.45 15.06
C PHE A 236 -4.67 7.29 16.44
N ASP A 237 -4.31 8.17 17.36
CA ASP A 237 -4.88 8.22 18.70
C ASP A 237 -5.99 9.27 18.74
N HIS A 238 -7.23 8.81 18.87
CA HIS A 238 -8.40 9.69 19.07
C HIS A 238 -8.55 10.16 20.51
N GLY A 239 -7.69 9.70 21.43
CA GLY A 239 -7.78 9.90 22.87
C GLY A 239 -8.47 8.73 23.59
N ASP A 240 -8.25 8.65 24.91
CA ASP A 240 -8.84 7.65 25.80
C ASP A 240 -8.62 6.17 25.39
N GLY A 241 -7.49 5.90 24.70
CA GLY A 241 -7.16 4.55 24.23
C GLY A 241 -7.95 4.10 23.00
N ASN A 242 -8.64 5.01 22.34
CA ASN A 242 -9.35 4.74 21.09
C ASN A 242 -8.40 4.96 19.89
N TYR A 243 -7.94 3.88 19.31
CA TYR A 243 -7.03 3.90 18.16
C TYR A 243 -7.70 3.49 16.87
N GLU A 244 -7.23 4.08 15.78
CA GLU A 244 -7.60 3.71 14.41
C GLU A 244 -6.33 3.73 13.55
N TRP A 245 -6.22 2.83 12.59
CA TRP A 245 -5.16 2.87 11.59
C TRP A 245 -5.67 3.63 10.38
N ILE A 246 -5.03 4.76 10.13
CA ILE A 246 -5.40 5.67 9.04
C ILE A 246 -4.19 5.78 8.12
N GLY A 247 -4.40 5.72 6.84
CA GLY A 247 -3.35 5.93 5.87
C GLY A 247 -3.81 6.78 4.70
N THR A 248 -2.91 7.61 4.18
CA THR A 248 -3.11 8.29 2.90
C THR A 248 -2.41 7.53 1.81
N TYR A 249 -3.04 7.42 0.65
CA TYR A 249 -2.45 6.85 -0.55
C TYR A 249 -2.79 7.67 -1.78
N THR A 250 -2.10 7.41 -2.88
CA THR A 250 -2.40 8.07 -4.16
C THR A 250 -3.21 7.12 -5.03
N ALA A 251 -4.41 7.54 -5.42
CA ALA A 251 -5.22 6.91 -6.45
C ALA A 251 -4.80 7.46 -7.81
N TRP A 252 -4.46 6.57 -8.76
CA TRP A 252 -4.01 6.91 -10.11
C TRP A 252 -4.98 6.37 -11.15
N SER A 253 -5.58 7.26 -11.96
CA SER A 253 -6.54 6.88 -13.00
C SER A 253 -5.92 6.67 -14.38
N GLY A 254 -4.60 6.91 -14.53
CA GLY A 254 -3.95 7.01 -15.84
C GLY A 254 -3.92 8.43 -16.40
N HIS A 255 -4.76 9.32 -15.90
CA HIS A 255 -4.87 10.73 -16.34
C HIS A 255 -4.69 11.72 -15.19
N SER A 256 -5.16 11.39 -14.01
CA SER A 256 -5.12 12.25 -12.82
C SER A 256 -4.70 11.47 -11.58
N ILE A 257 -4.14 12.18 -10.61
CA ILE A 257 -3.87 11.68 -9.26
C ILE A 257 -4.83 12.33 -8.28
N ARG A 258 -5.17 11.60 -7.22
CA ARG A 258 -5.93 12.09 -6.08
C ARG A 258 -5.41 11.40 -4.82
N SER A 259 -5.28 12.15 -3.74
CA SER A 259 -5.06 11.53 -2.44
C SER A 259 -6.36 10.95 -1.89
N GLU A 260 -6.27 9.77 -1.32
CA GLU A 260 -7.38 9.08 -0.68
C GLU A 260 -6.95 8.57 0.70
N LEU A 261 -7.92 8.33 1.58
CA LEU A 261 -7.75 7.72 2.89
C LEU A 261 -8.06 6.23 2.81
N LEU A 262 -7.28 5.44 3.52
CA LEU A 262 -7.61 4.09 3.94
C LEU A 262 -7.76 4.11 5.45
N ARG A 263 -8.88 3.63 5.97
CA ARG A 263 -9.15 3.55 7.40
C ARG A 263 -9.48 2.12 7.80
N THR A 264 -8.99 1.71 8.96
CA THR A 264 -9.29 0.40 9.54
C THR A 264 -9.05 0.39 11.05
N ARG A 265 -9.79 -0.45 11.76
CA ARG A 265 -9.59 -0.67 13.21
C ARG A 265 -8.96 -2.02 13.52
N ASP A 266 -8.99 -2.96 12.56
CA ASP A 266 -8.66 -4.36 12.80
C ASP A 266 -7.90 -5.03 11.64
N PHE A 267 -7.67 -4.34 10.53
CA PHE A 267 -7.16 -4.88 9.27
C PHE A 267 -7.98 -6.05 8.71
N ARG A 268 -9.28 -6.10 9.06
CA ARG A 268 -10.28 -7.00 8.47
C ARG A 268 -11.25 -6.25 7.58
N SER A 269 -11.73 -5.10 8.06
CA SER A 269 -12.58 -4.18 7.31
C SER A 269 -11.81 -2.91 7.01
N PHE A 270 -11.98 -2.39 5.81
CA PHE A 270 -11.31 -1.19 5.32
C PHE A 270 -12.32 -0.25 4.69
N GLU A 271 -12.18 1.02 4.98
CA GLU A 271 -12.93 2.11 4.38
C GLU A 271 -11.96 2.90 3.50
N LEU A 272 -12.29 3.08 2.23
CA LEU A 272 -11.51 3.84 1.25
C LEU A 272 -12.33 5.05 0.84
N GLU A 273 -11.78 6.26 1.06
CA GLU A 273 -12.51 7.49 0.77
C GLU A 273 -11.61 8.57 0.15
N PRO A 274 -12.13 9.39 -0.79
CA PRO A 274 -11.40 10.53 -1.33
C PRO A 274 -11.13 11.61 -0.28
N ILE A 275 -9.94 12.21 -0.33
CA ILE A 275 -9.66 13.44 0.40
C ILE A 275 -10.19 14.63 -0.40
N ALA A 276 -11.18 15.33 0.15
CA ALA A 276 -11.72 16.54 -0.44
C ALA A 276 -10.84 17.78 -0.14
N GLY A 277 -11.06 18.86 -0.89
CA GLY A 277 -10.36 20.12 -0.72
C GLY A 277 -9.11 20.29 -1.59
N ALA A 278 -8.42 21.41 -1.41
CA ALA A 278 -7.26 21.78 -2.24
C ALA A 278 -6.08 20.81 -2.08
N ALA A 279 -5.79 20.41 -0.83
CA ALA A 279 -4.68 19.50 -0.55
C ALA A 279 -4.89 18.09 -1.11
N GLY A 280 -6.12 17.60 -1.22
CA GLY A 280 -6.44 16.29 -1.76
C GLY A 280 -6.06 16.09 -3.24
N ARG A 281 -5.79 17.17 -3.98
CA ARG A 281 -5.36 17.13 -5.39
C ARG A 281 -3.88 16.79 -5.57
N ASN A 282 -3.12 16.79 -4.48
CA ASN A 282 -1.70 16.46 -4.47
C ASN A 282 -1.47 15.03 -3.94
N LYS A 283 -0.23 14.63 -3.82
CA LYS A 283 0.16 13.33 -3.31
C LYS A 283 1.23 13.41 -2.23
N GLY A 284 1.38 12.35 -1.47
CA GLY A 284 2.46 12.20 -0.50
C GLY A 284 2.16 12.81 0.85
N MET A 285 0.90 13.08 1.17
CA MET A 285 0.51 13.53 2.51
C MET A 285 0.73 12.42 3.56
N ALA A 286 1.07 12.80 4.79
CA ALA A 286 1.19 11.90 5.93
C ALA A 286 0.60 12.53 7.19
N LEU A 287 -0.36 11.85 7.79
CA LEU A 287 -1.10 12.30 8.97
C LEU A 287 -0.23 12.20 10.22
N PHE A 288 -0.29 13.18 11.09
CA PHE A 288 0.26 13.06 12.45
C PHE A 288 -0.52 12.01 13.25
N PRO A 289 0.12 11.34 14.23
CA PRO A 289 -0.52 10.25 14.96
C PRO A 289 -1.58 10.68 15.98
N GLU A 290 -1.78 11.95 16.18
CA GLU A 290 -2.78 12.57 17.06
C GLU A 290 -3.12 13.97 16.57
N LYS A 291 -4.22 14.54 17.07
CA LYS A 291 -4.56 15.95 16.82
C LYS A 291 -3.57 16.89 17.51
N ILE A 292 -3.16 17.93 16.81
CA ILE A 292 -2.30 18.99 17.33
C ILE A 292 -3.15 20.25 17.55
N GLY A 293 -3.20 20.74 18.77
CA GLY A 293 -4.04 21.90 19.09
C GLY A 293 -5.55 21.71 18.82
N GLY A 294 -6.00 20.45 18.78
CA GLY A 294 -7.40 20.09 18.52
C GLY A 294 -7.75 19.84 17.05
N THR A 295 -6.83 20.08 16.12
CA THR A 295 -7.02 19.85 14.67
C THR A 295 -6.21 18.67 14.16
N TYR A 296 -6.66 18.04 13.08
CA TYR A 296 -5.82 17.10 12.31
C TYR A 296 -4.68 17.87 11.64
N CYS A 297 -3.52 17.23 11.56
CA CYS A 297 -2.33 17.82 10.98
C CYS A 297 -1.68 16.82 10.01
N MET A 298 -1.28 17.26 8.82
CA MET A 298 -0.55 16.46 7.84
C MET A 298 0.70 17.21 7.37
N ALA A 299 1.76 16.44 7.11
CA ALA A 299 2.87 16.89 6.27
C ALA A 299 2.56 16.55 4.81
N GLY A 300 2.87 17.45 3.86
CA GLY A 300 2.58 17.21 2.44
C GLY A 300 3.44 18.05 1.49
N ARG A 301 3.37 17.75 0.18
CA ARG A 301 4.16 18.40 -0.89
C ARG A 301 3.23 19.15 -1.83
N GLN A 302 2.74 20.32 -1.46
CA GLN A 302 1.68 20.98 -2.19
C GLN A 302 2.13 21.62 -3.51
N ASP A 303 3.38 22.07 -3.59
CA ASP A 303 3.96 22.67 -4.80
C ASP A 303 4.91 21.72 -5.56
N GLY A 304 5.05 20.48 -5.09
CA GLY A 304 5.94 19.48 -5.69
C GLY A 304 7.42 19.64 -5.40
N LYS A 305 7.83 20.70 -4.67
CA LYS A 305 9.23 20.99 -4.33
C LYS A 305 9.47 21.05 -2.82
N ASN A 306 8.62 21.76 -2.13
CA ASN A 306 8.74 22.07 -0.71
C ASN A 306 7.86 21.20 0.16
N LEU A 307 8.14 21.18 1.45
CA LEU A 307 7.31 20.48 2.44
C LEU A 307 6.42 21.49 3.16
N PHE A 308 5.15 21.14 3.28
CA PHE A 308 4.11 21.94 3.90
C PHE A 308 3.52 21.24 5.12
N LEU A 309 3.04 22.04 6.08
CA LEU A 309 2.22 21.61 7.20
C LEU A 309 0.78 22.05 6.94
N ILE A 310 -0.16 21.11 7.03
CA ILE A 310 -1.55 21.34 6.65
C ILE A 310 -2.44 20.97 7.84
N HIS A 311 -3.40 21.83 8.17
CA HIS A 311 -4.35 21.60 9.25
C HIS A 311 -5.77 21.50 8.74
N SER A 312 -6.59 20.66 9.39
CA SER A 312 -8.02 20.55 9.15
C SER A 312 -8.78 20.16 10.42
N ASP A 313 -10.01 20.63 10.54
CA ASP A 313 -10.95 20.16 11.56
C ASP A 313 -11.57 18.80 11.21
N ARG A 314 -11.51 18.42 9.94
CA ARG A 314 -12.08 17.18 9.38
C ARG A 314 -10.98 16.32 8.77
N LEU A 315 -11.11 15.01 8.92
CA LEU A 315 -10.14 14.05 8.37
C LEU A 315 -10.26 13.89 6.85
N ASP A 316 -11.49 13.97 6.34
CA ASP A 316 -11.85 13.76 4.94
C ASP A 316 -11.75 15.03 4.06
N THR A 317 -11.53 16.20 4.65
CA THR A 317 -11.57 17.49 3.93
C THR A 317 -10.40 18.39 4.33
N TRP A 318 -9.61 18.83 3.34
CA TRP A 318 -8.39 19.62 3.52
C TRP A 318 -8.37 20.80 2.54
N ASP A 319 -9.06 21.90 2.90
CA ASP A 319 -9.27 23.05 2.02
C ASP A 319 -8.03 23.95 1.88
N SER A 320 -7.15 23.96 2.88
CA SER A 320 -5.90 24.72 2.86
C SER A 320 -4.79 23.94 2.14
N GLU A 321 -3.97 24.62 1.35
CA GLU A 321 -2.71 24.08 0.84
C GLU A 321 -1.61 24.02 1.92
N GLY A 322 -1.89 24.56 3.11
CA GLY A 322 -0.98 24.56 4.25
C GLY A 322 0.02 25.72 4.25
N GLU A 323 0.87 25.71 5.26
CA GLU A 323 1.97 26.64 5.42
C GLU A 323 3.31 25.97 5.07
N LEU A 324 4.25 26.76 4.57
CA LEU A 324 5.59 26.28 4.22
C LEU A 324 6.31 25.83 5.49
N LEU A 325 6.64 24.54 5.56
CA LEU A 325 7.37 23.95 6.69
C LEU A 325 8.88 23.92 6.42
N MET A 326 9.30 23.42 5.26
CA MET A 326 10.71 23.33 4.88
C MET A 326 10.93 23.48 3.38
N GLU A 327 12.02 24.16 3.03
CA GLU A 327 12.55 24.20 1.67
C GLU A 327 13.81 23.34 1.54
N PRO A 328 14.16 22.89 0.33
CA PRO A 328 15.46 22.29 0.07
C PRO A 328 16.60 23.16 0.56
N LYS A 329 17.49 22.60 1.37
CA LYS A 329 18.63 23.35 1.96
C LYS A 329 19.97 22.79 1.51
N TYR A 330 20.06 21.46 1.34
CA TYR A 330 21.32 20.77 1.06
C TYR A 330 21.35 20.23 -0.38
N PRO A 331 22.52 20.03 -1.01
CA PRO A 331 22.61 19.59 -2.40
C PRO A 331 21.84 18.30 -2.73
N TRP A 332 21.67 17.41 -1.78
CA TRP A 332 20.92 16.18 -1.94
C TRP A 332 19.39 16.36 -1.95
N GLU A 333 18.91 17.59 -1.67
CA GLU A 333 17.49 17.99 -1.65
C GLU A 333 17.14 19.02 -2.74
N PHE A 334 18.11 19.58 -3.47
CA PHE A 334 17.90 20.79 -4.28
C PHE A 334 16.79 20.68 -5.32
N LEU A 335 16.52 19.49 -5.83
CA LEU A 335 15.42 19.30 -6.76
C LEU A 335 14.08 19.30 -6.02
N GLN A 336 14.01 18.63 -4.87
CA GLN A 336 12.79 18.46 -4.09
C GLN A 336 13.12 17.95 -2.69
N ILE A 337 12.33 18.39 -1.68
CA ILE A 337 12.21 17.77 -0.37
C ILE A 337 10.76 17.30 -0.14
N GLY A 338 10.56 16.24 0.63
CA GLY A 338 9.23 15.79 1.02
C GLY A 338 9.28 14.90 2.27
N ASN A 339 8.11 14.68 2.87
CA ASN A 339 7.96 13.70 3.94
C ASN A 339 7.98 12.27 3.38
N CYS A 340 8.38 11.35 4.22
CA CYS A 340 8.24 9.91 3.96
C CYS A 340 6.90 9.39 4.50
N GLY A 341 6.82 9.11 5.77
CA GLY A 341 5.60 8.70 6.46
C GLY A 341 5.19 9.70 7.55
N SER A 342 4.33 9.25 8.42
CA SER A 342 3.88 9.99 9.61
C SER A 342 5.04 10.26 10.56
N PRO A 343 5.08 11.42 11.22
CA PRO A 343 6.11 11.72 12.21
C PRO A 343 5.97 10.83 13.44
N ILE A 344 7.08 10.58 14.11
CA ILE A 344 7.17 9.78 15.31
C ILE A 344 7.29 10.70 16.52
N LYS A 345 6.38 10.56 17.47
CA LYS A 345 6.45 11.30 18.73
C LYS A 345 7.63 10.83 19.56
N THR A 346 8.49 11.76 19.99
CA THR A 346 9.62 11.53 20.89
C THR A 346 9.60 12.59 22.00
N ASP A 347 10.40 12.40 23.05
CA ASP A 347 10.53 13.42 24.11
C ASP A 347 11.21 14.70 23.62
N ALA A 348 11.99 14.60 22.53
CA ALA A 348 12.70 15.75 21.95
C ALA A 348 11.85 16.51 20.93
N GLY A 349 10.76 15.94 20.38
CA GLY A 349 9.97 16.54 19.32
C GLY A 349 9.31 15.49 18.43
N TRP A 350 8.68 15.93 17.36
CA TRP A 350 8.18 15.10 16.27
C TRP A 350 9.31 14.76 15.31
N LEU A 351 9.78 13.51 15.33
CA LEU A 351 10.80 13.03 14.41
C LEU A 351 10.15 12.69 13.07
N LEU A 352 10.39 13.50 12.05
CA LEU A 352 9.88 13.34 10.70
C LEU A 352 10.97 12.80 9.77
N PHE A 353 10.79 11.61 9.22
CA PHE A 353 11.62 11.13 8.13
C PHE A 353 11.28 11.87 6.86
N THR A 354 12.30 12.39 6.19
CA THR A 354 12.18 13.12 4.92
C THR A 354 12.91 12.40 3.81
N HIS A 355 12.56 12.72 2.58
CA HIS A 355 13.36 12.37 1.42
C HIS A 355 13.77 13.63 0.68
N GLY A 356 14.99 13.63 0.16
CA GLY A 356 15.49 14.64 -0.75
C GLY A 356 15.76 14.03 -2.11
N VAL A 357 15.65 14.87 -3.14
CA VAL A 357 16.02 14.51 -4.51
C VAL A 357 17.13 15.45 -4.96
N GLY A 358 18.27 14.88 -5.25
CA GLY A 358 19.46 15.60 -5.70
C GLY A 358 19.75 15.42 -7.19
N ALA A 359 20.99 15.70 -7.56
CA ALA A 359 21.47 15.56 -8.93
C ALA A 359 21.24 14.14 -9.47
N MET A 360 20.99 14.02 -10.76
CA MET A 360 20.65 12.76 -11.44
C MET A 360 19.41 12.05 -10.86
N ARG A 361 18.51 12.83 -10.25
CA ARG A 361 17.30 12.30 -9.60
C ARG A 361 17.61 11.24 -8.54
N LYS A 362 18.75 11.35 -7.86
CA LYS A 362 19.09 10.45 -6.76
C LYS A 362 18.27 10.78 -5.53
N TYR A 363 17.48 9.82 -5.06
CA TYR A 363 16.72 9.92 -3.83
C TYR A 363 17.57 9.52 -2.63
N ALA A 364 17.36 10.22 -1.52
CA ALA A 364 18.03 9.94 -0.26
C ALA A 364 17.08 10.24 0.90
N LEU A 365 17.23 9.52 2.01
CA LEU A 365 16.46 9.77 3.23
C LEU A 365 17.25 10.69 4.16
N GLY A 366 16.52 11.59 4.80
CA GLY A 366 16.97 12.44 5.90
C GLY A 366 15.96 12.47 7.02
N CYS A 367 16.20 13.31 8.02
CA CYS A 367 15.29 13.53 9.12
C CYS A 367 15.20 14.99 9.50
N ALA A 368 14.03 15.39 10.01
CA ALA A 368 13.80 16.67 10.68
C ALA A 368 13.14 16.42 12.04
N LEU A 369 13.42 17.31 12.99
CA LEU A 369 12.78 17.33 14.29
C LEU A 369 11.91 18.58 14.36
N LEU A 370 10.61 18.40 14.69
CA LEU A 370 9.67 19.49 14.82
C LEU A 370 9.29 19.64 16.29
N ASP A 371 8.97 20.86 16.71
CA ASP A 371 8.52 21.13 18.07
C ASP A 371 7.23 20.38 18.41
N LEU A 372 7.12 19.84 19.62
CA LEU A 372 5.97 19.02 20.03
C LEU A 372 4.66 19.83 20.11
N ALA A 373 4.74 21.07 20.57
CA ALA A 373 3.56 21.91 20.77
C ALA A 373 3.19 22.67 19.49
N ASP A 374 4.19 22.99 18.67
CA ASP A 374 4.04 23.75 17.43
C ASP A 374 4.88 23.15 16.32
N PRO A 375 4.38 22.11 15.63
CA PRO A 375 5.14 21.41 14.60
C PRO A 375 5.46 22.23 13.34
N SER A 376 5.00 23.49 13.25
CA SER A 376 5.49 24.43 12.24
C SER A 376 6.94 24.86 12.48
N LYS A 377 7.47 24.65 13.71
CA LYS A 377 8.85 24.96 14.07
C LYS A 377 9.76 23.76 13.86
N VAL A 378 10.66 23.88 12.90
CA VAL A 378 11.75 22.92 12.69
C VAL A 378 12.88 23.25 13.66
N ILE A 379 13.15 22.34 14.60
CA ILE A 379 14.16 22.51 15.66
C ILE A 379 15.45 21.74 15.39
N GLY A 380 15.48 20.92 14.36
CA GLY A 380 16.71 20.24 13.89
C GLY A 380 16.49 19.58 12.53
N ARG A 381 17.58 19.44 11.75
CA ARG A 381 17.60 18.72 10.46
C ARG A 381 18.92 18.02 10.27
N THR A 382 18.91 16.86 9.61
CA THR A 382 20.13 16.20 9.20
C THR A 382 20.72 16.90 7.98
N ALA A 383 21.98 17.40 8.08
CA ALA A 383 22.66 18.04 6.96
C ALA A 383 23.10 17.06 5.88
N ARG A 384 23.30 15.80 6.25
CA ARG A 384 23.65 14.70 5.35
C ARG A 384 22.54 13.67 5.35
N PRO A 385 22.35 12.93 4.23
CA PRO A 385 21.40 11.83 4.20
C PRO A 385 21.71 10.78 5.28
N VAL A 386 20.68 10.24 5.91
CA VAL A 386 20.80 9.08 6.81
C VAL A 386 20.85 7.77 6.01
N LEU A 387 20.29 7.76 4.80
CA LEU A 387 20.33 6.62 3.88
C LEU A 387 20.38 7.08 2.42
N THR A 388 21.24 6.45 1.62
CA THR A 388 21.29 6.64 0.17
C THR A 388 21.45 5.29 -0.52
N ALA A 389 21.03 5.18 -1.79
CA ALA A 389 21.32 4.00 -2.58
C ALA A 389 22.84 3.76 -2.66
N VAL A 390 23.29 2.59 -2.22
CA VAL A 390 24.66 2.09 -2.38
C VAL A 390 24.81 1.43 -3.75
N ASP A 391 26.05 1.15 -4.19
CA ASP A 391 26.27 0.64 -5.55
C ASP A 391 25.52 -0.67 -5.85
N ALA A 392 25.37 -1.55 -4.87
CA ALA A 392 24.60 -2.79 -5.00
C ALA A 392 23.08 -2.57 -5.19
N ASP A 393 22.57 -1.43 -4.70
CA ASP A 393 21.15 -1.10 -4.66
C ASP A 393 20.74 -0.11 -5.76
N ARG A 394 21.62 0.18 -6.72
CA ARG A 394 21.39 1.19 -7.76
C ARG A 394 20.65 0.69 -8.99
N SER A 395 20.49 -0.62 -9.12
CA SER A 395 19.78 -1.24 -10.25
C SER A 395 18.37 -1.64 -9.86
N GLY A 396 17.38 -1.34 -10.69
CA GLY A 396 16.00 -1.71 -10.45
C GLY A 396 15.03 -1.04 -11.42
N TYR A 397 13.76 -1.04 -11.07
CA TYR A 397 12.69 -0.44 -11.87
C TYR A 397 12.91 1.07 -12.06
N VAL A 398 13.28 1.79 -10.98
CA VAL A 398 13.76 3.16 -11.03
C VAL A 398 15.11 3.25 -10.31
N PRO A 399 16.24 3.38 -11.02
CA PRO A 399 17.57 3.41 -10.42
C PRO A 399 17.79 4.56 -9.42
N ASN A 400 18.64 4.34 -8.42
CA ASN A 400 19.10 5.34 -7.45
C ASN A 400 18.00 5.88 -6.52
N VAL A 401 16.95 5.10 -6.26
CA VAL A 401 15.88 5.46 -5.34
C VAL A 401 16.00 4.67 -4.03
N VAL A 402 16.00 5.38 -2.90
CA VAL A 402 15.66 4.85 -1.59
C VAL A 402 14.48 5.64 -1.05
N TYR A 403 13.45 4.93 -0.57
CA TYR A 403 12.21 5.58 -0.14
C TYR A 403 11.48 4.77 0.93
N THR A 404 10.82 5.45 1.88
CA THR A 404 9.96 4.80 2.86
C THR A 404 8.65 5.57 3.00
N CYS A 405 7.58 4.87 3.33
CA CYS A 405 6.27 5.44 3.65
C CYS A 405 5.93 5.33 5.13
N GLY A 406 6.83 4.82 5.97
CA GLY A 406 6.62 4.74 7.42
C GLY A 406 7.75 4.03 8.14
N VAL A 407 7.89 4.34 9.43
CA VAL A 407 8.92 3.81 10.33
C VAL A 407 8.26 3.38 11.64
N LEU A 408 8.65 2.25 12.18
CA LEU A 408 8.14 1.72 13.45
C LEU A 408 9.10 2.03 14.59
N ARG A 409 8.58 2.64 15.65
CA ARG A 409 9.29 2.77 16.93
C ARG A 409 9.01 1.56 17.82
N VAL A 410 10.06 0.91 18.31
CA VAL A 410 10.00 -0.17 19.31
C VAL A 410 10.93 0.21 20.46
N GLY A 411 10.37 0.73 21.55
CA GLY A 411 11.14 1.36 22.61
C GLY A 411 11.92 2.57 22.09
N GLU A 412 13.25 2.55 22.22
CA GLU A 412 14.15 3.60 21.72
C GLU A 412 14.71 3.30 20.33
N ARG A 413 14.35 2.17 19.72
CA ARG A 413 14.77 1.80 18.39
C ARG A 413 13.71 2.05 17.34
N LEU A 414 14.20 2.27 16.13
CA LEU A 414 13.43 2.45 14.92
C LEU A 414 13.71 1.27 13.99
N LEU A 415 12.66 0.60 13.50
CA LEU A 415 12.72 -0.31 12.36
C LEU A 415 12.28 0.48 11.13
N ILE A 416 13.16 0.55 10.15
CA ILE A 416 13.04 1.40 8.95
C ILE A 416 13.02 0.50 7.72
N PRO A 417 11.84 0.01 7.29
CA PRO A 417 11.73 -0.62 5.99
C PRO A 417 11.83 0.43 4.89
N TYR A 418 12.54 0.16 3.81
CA TYR A 418 12.71 1.11 2.71
C TYR A 418 12.73 0.41 1.35
N GLY A 419 12.18 1.08 0.34
CA GLY A 419 12.25 0.67 -1.05
C GLY A 419 13.65 0.87 -1.62
N ILE A 420 14.09 -0.08 -2.45
CA ILE A 420 15.37 -0.10 -3.15
C ILE A 420 15.09 -0.04 -4.64
N SER A 421 15.48 1.06 -5.29
CA SER A 421 15.35 1.25 -6.75
C SER A 421 13.98 0.88 -7.33
N ASP A 422 12.92 1.16 -6.55
CA ASP A 422 11.52 0.84 -6.85
C ASP A 422 11.28 -0.63 -7.26
N SER A 423 12.08 -1.56 -6.72
CA SER A 423 12.03 -2.98 -7.11
C SER A 423 11.92 -3.93 -5.93
N ALA A 424 12.56 -3.59 -4.82
CA ALA A 424 12.66 -4.43 -3.64
C ALA A 424 12.52 -3.60 -2.36
N VAL A 425 12.41 -4.29 -1.22
CA VAL A 425 12.40 -3.67 0.10
C VAL A 425 13.57 -4.18 0.92
N GLY A 426 14.32 -3.25 1.51
CA GLY A 426 15.35 -3.50 2.51
C GLY A 426 14.91 -3.00 3.88
N PHE A 427 15.72 -3.32 4.88
CA PHE A 427 15.46 -2.94 6.26
C PHE A 427 16.71 -2.33 6.88
N ALA A 428 16.49 -1.33 7.73
CA ALA A 428 17.54 -0.72 8.54
C ALA A 428 17.01 -0.48 9.96
N THR A 429 17.93 -0.32 10.90
CA THR A 429 17.61 0.05 12.28
C THR A 429 18.55 1.13 12.80
N ALA A 430 18.07 1.95 13.71
CA ALA A 430 18.82 2.93 14.47
C ALA A 430 18.13 3.19 15.81
N THR A 431 18.81 3.78 16.76
CA THR A 431 18.18 4.38 17.93
C THR A 431 17.73 5.82 17.61
N ILE A 432 16.71 6.28 18.33
CA ILE A 432 16.27 7.70 18.23
C ILE A 432 17.45 8.63 18.55
N ALA A 433 18.24 8.32 19.58
CA ALA A 433 19.41 9.11 19.97
C ALA A 433 20.46 9.21 18.85
N GLU A 434 20.74 8.13 18.13
CA GLU A 434 21.68 8.14 16.98
C GLU A 434 21.17 9.07 15.87
N ILE A 435 19.88 9.07 15.58
CA ILE A 435 19.30 9.99 14.56
C ILE A 435 19.37 11.45 15.04
N LEU A 436 18.98 11.71 16.29
CA LEU A 436 18.99 13.07 16.84
C LEU A 436 20.43 13.67 16.90
N ALA A 437 21.45 12.84 17.16
CA ALA A 437 22.84 13.26 17.18
C ALA A 437 23.39 13.74 15.82
N LEU A 438 22.69 13.48 14.70
CA LEU A 438 23.06 13.93 13.35
C LEU A 438 22.43 15.27 12.97
N MET A 439 21.56 15.80 13.82
CA MET A 439 20.82 17.03 13.52
C MET A 439 21.63 18.27 13.89
N GLU A 440 21.48 19.29 13.06
CA GLU A 440 22.01 20.64 13.25
C GLU A 440 20.86 21.60 13.59
#